data_4c15e94cd72eaa0874936ca1da489ad5
#
_entry.id   4c15e94cd72eaa0874936ca1da489ad5
#
_cell.length_a   1.000
_cell.length_b   1.000
_cell.length_c   1.000
_cell.angle_alpha   90.00
_cell.angle_beta   90.00
_cell.angle_gamma   90.00
#
_symmetry.space_group_name_H-M   'P 1'
#
loop_
_entity.id
_entity.type
_entity.pdbx_description
1 polymer ?
#
loop_
_entity_poly.entity_id
_entity_poly.type
_entity_poly.pdbx_seq_one_letter_code
_entity_poly.pdbx_strand_id
1 'polypeptide(L)'
;KSADRKGGTRVFCQAPTGIGKTMSALFPALKAMGEGCGAKLFYLTARNTTQAAAEDAIARLRAAQPGLALRSVTLTAKEKACLHPDAEGHPACLPEVCPFANGYYDRRKDALVALLDGSGSFSRAALADTARQFSVCPFELGLDLSEWCDVVIGDYNYLFDPVVHLKRFFDAAGDWLFLIDEAHNLPDRARAMYSAQFAKSSLTEAKRALGKGKSSLKTALTKADKVFLAARRACTQAAPRTGAEPAGETEPAQVSLLPAEAAPDFALPQPLYARDGTVFLQQLPAALPAALRAVHTPLQDWLEQNPENPAHAQLLELYFALQDIARAADRYDSHFVTQLTARGSELELHLLCLDPAPFVDASLAAGRSAALFSATLTPPAFYRNVLGCADARAVALPSPFPPENLGLFCLPGISTRYRQREASVPAVADALAALA
;
A
#
# COMPACT_ATOMS: atom_id res chain seq x y z
N LYS A 1 -5.98 6.87 35.42
CA LYS A 1 -7.24 6.64 34.63
C LYS A 1 -6.94 6.22 33.20
N SER A 2 -5.89 5.45 32.92
CA SER A 2 -5.49 5.05 31.56
C SER A 2 -5.33 3.54 31.36
N ALA A 3 -5.89 2.71 32.23
CA ALA A 3 -5.65 1.25 32.23
C ALA A 3 -6.67 0.41 31.44
N ASP A 4 -7.77 0.99 30.93
CA ASP A 4 -8.88 0.20 30.33
C ASP A 4 -9.18 0.53 28.84
N ARG A 5 -8.25 1.11 28.08
CA ARG A 5 -8.46 1.38 26.64
C ARG A 5 -7.91 0.25 25.77
N LYS A 6 -8.44 -0.94 25.89
CA LYS A 6 -8.35 -1.96 24.83
C LYS A 6 -9.41 -1.67 23.78
N GLY A 7 -9.00 -1.07 22.66
CA GLY A 7 -9.82 -0.86 21.47
C GLY A 7 -10.77 0.35 21.58
N GLY A 8 -10.48 1.42 20.84
CA GLY A 8 -11.38 2.57 20.73
C GLY A 8 -12.75 2.18 20.14
N THR A 9 -13.78 3.00 20.37
CA THR A 9 -15.11 2.78 19.80
C THR A 9 -15.06 2.81 18.27
N ARG A 10 -15.60 1.78 17.62
CA ARG A 10 -15.63 1.66 16.17
C ARG A 10 -17.06 1.64 15.66
N VAL A 11 -17.31 2.35 14.57
CA VAL A 11 -18.62 2.44 13.91
C VAL A 11 -18.47 2.17 12.44
N PHE A 12 -19.30 1.28 11.91
CA PHE A 12 -19.48 1.07 10.48
C PHE A 12 -20.76 1.76 10.03
N CYS A 13 -20.64 2.62 9.03
CA CYS A 13 -21.77 3.33 8.46
C CYS A 13 -21.92 3.05 6.97
N GLN A 14 -22.94 2.28 6.60
CA GLN A 14 -23.36 2.18 5.21
C GLN A 14 -24.27 3.36 4.90
N ALA A 15 -23.80 4.24 4.04
CA ALA A 15 -24.47 5.49 3.72
C ALA A 15 -24.49 5.68 2.19
N PRO A 16 -25.65 5.63 1.53
CA PRO A 16 -25.79 5.76 0.08
C PRO A 16 -25.16 7.04 -0.47
N THR A 17 -24.89 7.07 -1.77
CA THR A 17 -24.48 8.31 -2.46
C THR A 17 -25.57 9.37 -2.39
N GLY A 18 -25.19 10.65 -2.43
CA GLY A 18 -26.13 11.77 -2.44
C GLY A 18 -26.55 12.30 -1.05
N ILE A 19 -26.30 11.59 0.04
CA ILE A 19 -26.67 12.03 1.42
C ILE A 19 -25.66 12.98 2.09
N GLY A 20 -24.61 13.37 1.39
CA GLY A 20 -23.59 14.26 1.95
C GLY A 20 -22.67 13.58 2.98
N LYS A 21 -22.24 12.32 2.73
CA LYS A 21 -21.40 11.50 3.66
C LYS A 21 -20.24 12.26 4.28
N THR A 22 -19.47 12.99 3.47
CA THR A 22 -18.28 13.71 3.92
C THR A 22 -18.61 14.72 5.01
N MET A 23 -19.59 15.60 4.78
CA MET A 23 -20.03 16.58 5.77
C MET A 23 -20.67 15.93 6.98
N SER A 24 -21.49 14.89 6.76
CA SER A 24 -22.18 14.15 7.84
C SER A 24 -21.22 13.39 8.76
N ALA A 25 -20.02 13.05 8.28
CA ALA A 25 -18.96 12.45 9.09
C ALA A 25 -18.05 13.51 9.73
N LEU A 26 -17.63 14.52 8.98
CA LEU A 26 -16.72 15.58 9.46
C LEU A 26 -17.34 16.44 10.55
N PHE A 27 -18.58 16.93 10.34
CA PHE A 27 -19.18 17.87 11.30
C PHE A 27 -19.34 17.28 12.72
N PRO A 28 -19.90 16.07 12.92
CA PRO A 28 -19.98 15.48 14.27
C PRO A 28 -18.61 15.19 14.88
N ALA A 29 -17.63 14.77 14.05
CA ALA A 29 -16.27 14.49 14.54
C ALA A 29 -15.57 15.77 15.04
N LEU A 30 -15.68 16.88 14.30
CA LEU A 30 -15.14 18.17 14.69
C LEU A 30 -15.86 18.72 15.94
N LYS A 31 -17.18 18.54 16.02
CA LYS A 31 -17.93 18.92 17.23
C LYS A 31 -17.45 18.12 18.44
N ALA A 32 -17.29 16.80 18.31
CA ALA A 32 -16.75 15.95 19.37
C ALA A 32 -15.33 16.36 19.79
N MET A 33 -14.48 16.79 18.85
CA MET A 33 -13.18 17.37 19.19
C MET A 33 -13.31 18.65 20.02
N GLY A 34 -14.21 19.57 19.63
CA GLY A 34 -14.50 20.78 20.39
C GLY A 34 -15.03 20.50 21.80
N GLU A 35 -15.66 19.35 22.02
CA GLU A 35 -16.12 18.86 23.31
C GLU A 35 -15.03 18.04 24.07
N GLY A 36 -13.80 18.00 23.57
CA GLY A 36 -12.67 17.29 24.19
C GLY A 36 -12.67 15.76 24.00
N CYS A 37 -13.46 15.25 23.06
CA CYS A 37 -13.54 13.82 22.78
C CYS A 37 -12.41 13.31 21.87
N GLY A 38 -11.50 14.17 21.43
CA GLY A 38 -10.33 13.82 20.61
C GLY A 38 -9.43 15.02 20.41
N ALA A 39 -8.13 14.79 20.23
CA ALA A 39 -7.14 15.85 20.05
C ALA A 39 -6.88 16.18 18.58
N LYS A 40 -7.04 15.21 17.67
CA LYS A 40 -6.76 15.36 16.24
C LYS A 40 -7.62 14.41 15.42
N LEU A 41 -8.04 14.86 14.24
CA LEU A 41 -8.83 14.09 13.30
C LEU A 41 -8.00 13.70 12.08
N PHE A 42 -8.01 12.42 11.72
CA PHE A 42 -7.44 11.91 10.47
C PHE A 42 -8.57 11.48 9.55
N TYR A 43 -8.72 12.19 8.43
CA TYR A 43 -9.65 11.84 7.36
C TYR A 43 -8.89 11.10 6.26
N LEU A 44 -9.11 9.80 6.16
CA LEU A 44 -8.33 8.92 5.30
C LEU A 44 -9.19 8.31 4.19
N THR A 45 -8.68 8.34 2.96
CA THR A 45 -9.40 7.84 1.77
C THR A 45 -8.43 7.37 0.70
N ALA A 46 -8.88 6.45 -0.17
CA ALA A 46 -8.07 5.89 -1.25
C ALA A 46 -7.92 6.80 -2.47
N ARG A 47 -8.69 7.91 -2.58
CA ARG A 47 -8.79 8.69 -3.82
C ARG A 47 -8.60 10.19 -3.59
N ASN A 48 -7.86 10.84 -4.48
CA ASN A 48 -7.65 12.29 -4.43
C ASN A 48 -8.97 13.09 -4.56
N THR A 49 -9.96 12.59 -5.31
CA THR A 49 -11.27 13.24 -5.47
C THR A 49 -12.04 13.31 -4.16
N THR A 50 -11.95 12.29 -3.32
CA THR A 50 -12.56 12.28 -1.99
C THR A 50 -11.78 13.12 -0.97
N GLN A 51 -10.47 13.27 -1.15
CA GLN A 51 -9.68 14.24 -0.38
C GLN A 51 -10.14 15.67 -0.67
N ALA A 52 -10.34 16.04 -1.95
CA ALA A 52 -10.86 17.34 -2.34
C ALA A 52 -12.28 17.61 -1.79
N ALA A 53 -13.13 16.57 -1.72
CA ALA A 53 -14.45 16.70 -1.10
C ALA A 53 -14.37 17.00 0.42
N ALA A 54 -13.38 16.45 1.11
CA ALA A 54 -13.12 16.76 2.52
C ALA A 54 -12.60 18.20 2.71
N GLU A 55 -11.70 18.66 1.83
CA GLU A 55 -11.23 20.05 1.81
C GLU A 55 -12.40 21.04 1.60
N ASP A 56 -13.27 20.76 0.61
CA ASP A 56 -14.46 21.57 0.33
C ASP A 56 -15.43 21.59 1.53
N ALA A 57 -15.65 20.45 2.18
CA ALA A 57 -16.49 20.39 3.36
C ALA A 57 -15.94 21.25 4.51
N ILE A 58 -14.64 21.22 4.75
CA ILE A 58 -13.98 22.07 5.75
C ILE A 58 -14.07 23.56 5.37
N ALA A 59 -13.88 23.90 4.08
CA ALA A 59 -14.02 25.27 3.60
C ALA A 59 -15.46 25.80 3.82
N ARG A 60 -16.47 24.97 3.56
CA ARG A 60 -17.88 25.33 3.84
C ARG A 60 -18.15 25.56 5.33
N LEU A 61 -17.59 24.72 6.21
CA LEU A 61 -17.73 24.90 7.66
C LEU A 61 -17.13 26.23 8.13
N ARG A 62 -15.97 26.60 7.59
CA ARG A 62 -15.34 27.89 7.89
C ARG A 62 -16.15 29.08 7.35
N ALA A 63 -16.68 28.95 6.14
CA ALA A 63 -17.53 30.00 5.54
C ALA A 63 -18.82 30.19 6.36
N ALA A 64 -19.41 29.11 6.87
CA ALA A 64 -20.60 29.16 7.68
C ALA A 64 -20.35 29.71 9.09
N GLN A 65 -19.14 29.60 9.62
CA GLN A 65 -18.77 30.09 10.95
C GLN A 65 -17.45 30.88 10.87
N PRO A 66 -17.50 32.19 10.57
CA PRO A 66 -16.34 33.08 10.62
C PRO A 66 -15.71 33.06 12.02
N GLY A 67 -14.42 32.86 12.11
CA GLY A 67 -13.71 32.76 13.41
C GLY A 67 -13.55 31.33 13.92
N LEU A 68 -14.01 30.30 13.18
CA LEU A 68 -13.68 28.91 13.50
C LEU A 68 -12.17 28.68 13.45
N ALA A 69 -11.55 28.52 14.61
CA ALA A 69 -10.12 28.25 14.76
C ALA A 69 -9.83 26.77 14.44
N LEU A 70 -9.91 26.40 13.16
CA LEU A 70 -9.68 25.04 12.66
C LEU A 70 -8.54 25.04 11.65
N ARG A 71 -7.51 24.25 11.88
CA ARG A 71 -6.39 24.05 10.94
C ARG A 71 -6.48 22.69 10.29
N SER A 72 -6.31 22.64 8.97
CA SER A 72 -6.36 21.40 8.20
C SER A 72 -5.23 21.33 7.16
N VAL A 73 -4.62 20.15 7.03
CA VAL A 73 -3.59 19.89 6.02
C VAL A 73 -3.96 18.65 5.20
N THR A 74 -3.71 18.72 3.88
CA THR A 74 -3.83 17.56 2.98
C THR A 74 -2.45 17.05 2.65
N LEU A 75 -2.14 15.85 3.13
CA LEU A 75 -0.89 15.16 2.85
C LEU A 75 -0.97 14.45 1.51
N THR A 76 0.04 14.70 0.68
CA THR A 76 0.19 14.10 -0.65
C THR A 76 1.41 13.19 -0.65
N ALA A 77 1.32 12.03 -1.32
CA ALA A 77 2.46 11.12 -1.47
C ALA A 77 3.70 11.83 -2.02
N LYS A 78 4.88 11.42 -1.56
CA LYS A 78 6.16 12.08 -1.83
C LYS A 78 6.42 12.26 -3.33
N GLU A 79 6.13 11.24 -4.13
CA GLU A 79 6.30 11.25 -5.59
C GLU A 79 5.43 12.32 -6.26
N LYS A 80 4.22 12.54 -5.74
CA LYS A 80 3.29 13.55 -6.26
C LYS A 80 3.57 14.95 -5.74
N ALA A 81 4.14 15.08 -4.55
CA ALA A 81 4.46 16.34 -3.92
C ALA A 81 5.80 16.92 -4.39
N CYS A 82 6.71 16.08 -4.87
CA CYS A 82 8.08 16.44 -5.23
C CYS A 82 8.11 17.56 -6.28
N LEU A 83 8.92 18.60 -6.01
CA LEU A 83 9.17 19.72 -6.92
C LEU A 83 10.48 19.58 -7.72
N HIS A 84 11.27 18.56 -7.41
CA HIS A 84 12.57 18.29 -8.04
C HIS A 84 12.75 16.79 -8.28
N PRO A 85 11.92 16.18 -9.16
CA PRO A 85 12.10 14.79 -9.53
C PRO A 85 13.34 14.62 -10.42
N ASP A 86 13.91 13.40 -10.44
CA ASP A 86 14.94 13.01 -11.41
C ASP A 86 14.37 12.86 -12.84
N ALA A 87 15.21 12.42 -13.78
CA ALA A 87 14.83 12.26 -15.18
C ALA A 87 13.75 11.20 -15.40
N GLU A 88 13.64 10.22 -14.50
CA GLU A 88 12.65 9.15 -14.48
C GLU A 88 11.36 9.55 -13.74
N GLY A 89 11.33 10.73 -13.13
CA GLY A 89 10.18 11.26 -12.38
C GLY A 89 10.15 10.84 -10.91
N HIS A 90 11.22 10.26 -10.37
CA HIS A 90 11.32 9.85 -8.97
C HIS A 90 11.92 10.95 -8.08
N PRO A 91 11.53 11.04 -6.79
CA PRO A 91 12.12 12.00 -5.85
C PRO A 91 13.58 11.68 -5.54
N ALA A 92 14.51 12.50 -6.04
CA ALA A 92 15.93 12.45 -5.68
C ALA A 92 16.17 13.30 -4.42
N CYS A 93 16.07 12.69 -3.24
CA CYS A 93 16.03 13.42 -1.95
C CYS A 93 17.38 13.59 -1.26
N LEU A 94 18.48 13.47 -2.00
CA LEU A 94 19.81 13.70 -1.47
C LEU A 94 20.07 15.21 -1.33
N PRO A 95 20.58 15.73 -0.18
CA PRO A 95 20.84 17.15 0.01
C PRO A 95 21.79 17.75 -1.02
N GLU A 96 22.71 16.95 -1.57
CA GLU A 96 23.67 17.35 -2.59
C GLU A 96 23.02 17.59 -3.96
N VAL A 97 21.87 16.97 -4.20
CA VAL A 97 21.18 17.01 -5.49
C VAL A 97 19.92 17.86 -5.42
N CYS A 98 19.14 17.73 -4.34
CA CYS A 98 17.84 18.37 -4.20
C CYS A 98 17.93 19.72 -3.45
N PRO A 99 17.67 20.87 -4.08
CA PRO A 99 17.75 22.19 -3.43
C PRO A 99 16.70 22.38 -2.34
N PHE A 100 15.61 21.61 -2.38
CA PHE A 100 14.54 21.65 -1.37
C PHE A 100 14.86 20.76 -0.15
N ALA A 101 15.74 19.78 -0.30
CA ALA A 101 16.23 18.97 0.82
C ALA A 101 17.45 19.62 1.48
N ASN A 102 18.34 20.24 0.69
CA ASN A 102 19.50 20.96 1.19
C ASN A 102 19.08 22.11 2.10
N GLY A 103 19.54 22.15 3.35
CA GLY A 103 19.22 23.17 4.33
C GLY A 103 17.72 23.25 4.71
N TYR A 104 16.97 22.17 4.54
CA TYR A 104 15.55 22.10 4.91
C TYR A 104 15.30 22.53 6.36
N TYR A 105 16.08 21.99 7.28
CA TYR A 105 15.92 22.26 8.72
C TYR A 105 16.18 23.71 9.12
N ASP A 106 16.99 24.43 8.37
CA ASP A 106 17.30 25.83 8.63
C ASP A 106 16.15 26.74 8.20
N ARG A 107 15.47 26.40 7.10
CA ARG A 107 14.42 27.25 6.47
C ARG A 107 12.99 26.85 6.85
N ARG A 108 12.78 25.60 7.33
CA ARG A 108 11.43 25.07 7.62
C ARG A 108 10.65 25.92 8.63
N LYS A 109 11.35 26.53 9.59
CA LYS A 109 10.70 27.34 10.65
C LYS A 109 9.97 28.52 10.06
N ASP A 110 10.64 29.27 9.18
CA ASP A 110 10.06 30.46 8.53
C ASP A 110 8.89 30.09 7.61
N ALA A 111 9.02 28.96 6.88
CA ALA A 111 7.95 28.41 6.06
C ALA A 111 6.73 28.00 6.88
N LEU A 112 6.92 27.35 8.05
CA LEU A 112 5.85 26.98 8.96
C LEU A 112 5.15 28.22 9.55
N VAL A 113 5.91 29.22 9.98
CA VAL A 113 5.34 30.49 10.49
C VAL A 113 4.49 31.16 9.42
N ALA A 114 4.99 31.29 8.20
CA ALA A 114 4.25 31.89 7.08
C ALA A 114 2.93 31.16 6.79
N LEU A 115 2.89 29.82 6.89
CA LEU A 115 1.66 29.05 6.73
C LEU A 115 0.71 29.26 7.91
N LEU A 116 1.21 29.20 9.15
CA LEU A 116 0.41 29.26 10.36
C LEU A 116 -0.22 30.63 10.62
N ASP A 117 0.37 31.70 10.09
CA ASP A 117 -0.18 33.06 10.09
C ASP A 117 -1.28 33.25 9.02
N GLY A 118 -1.47 32.26 8.13
CA GLY A 118 -2.43 32.31 7.04
C GLY A 118 -3.83 31.78 7.39
N SER A 119 -4.54 31.32 6.36
CA SER A 119 -5.96 30.92 6.43
C SER A 119 -6.27 29.66 7.26
N GLY A 120 -5.24 28.90 7.67
CA GLY A 120 -5.39 27.63 8.39
C GLY A 120 -5.85 26.44 7.51
N SER A 121 -5.97 26.61 6.18
CA SER A 121 -6.26 25.54 5.21
C SER A 121 -5.06 25.31 4.32
N PHE A 122 -4.42 24.17 4.46
CA PHE A 122 -3.15 23.88 3.82
C PHE A 122 -3.32 22.75 2.81
N SER A 123 -3.78 23.14 1.61
CA SER A 123 -3.91 22.25 0.46
C SER A 123 -2.53 21.91 -0.13
N ARG A 124 -2.50 20.93 -1.04
CA ARG A 124 -1.30 20.60 -1.81
C ARG A 124 -0.72 21.82 -2.53
N ALA A 125 -1.56 22.68 -3.11
CA ALA A 125 -1.12 23.90 -3.81
C ALA A 125 -0.46 24.88 -2.84
N ALA A 126 -1.08 25.17 -1.70
CA ALA A 126 -0.52 26.07 -0.69
C ALA A 126 0.84 25.57 -0.16
N LEU A 127 0.98 24.28 0.08
CA LEU A 127 2.26 23.67 0.47
C LEU A 127 3.32 23.81 -0.63
N ALA A 128 2.96 23.59 -1.89
CA ALA A 128 3.89 23.70 -3.01
C ALA A 128 4.35 25.15 -3.23
N ASP A 129 3.45 26.13 -3.10
CA ASP A 129 3.78 27.55 -3.27
C ASP A 129 4.70 28.05 -2.15
N THR A 130 4.39 27.72 -0.90
CA THR A 130 5.26 28.02 0.23
C THR A 130 6.61 27.31 0.12
N ALA A 131 6.61 26.05 -0.32
CA ALA A 131 7.83 25.29 -0.54
C ALA A 131 8.76 25.94 -1.57
N ARG A 132 8.21 26.50 -2.66
CA ARG A 132 8.99 27.27 -3.64
C ARG A 132 9.53 28.57 -3.04
N GLN A 133 8.70 29.29 -2.29
CA GLN A 133 9.09 30.58 -1.68
C GLN A 133 10.26 30.42 -0.72
N PHE A 134 10.24 29.39 0.12
CA PHE A 134 11.24 29.16 1.16
C PHE A 134 12.29 28.11 0.78
N SER A 135 12.23 27.54 -0.43
CA SER A 135 13.14 26.48 -0.89
C SER A 135 13.17 25.28 0.06
N VAL A 136 12.02 24.79 0.52
CA VAL A 136 11.85 23.63 1.42
C VAL A 136 11.08 22.51 0.72
N CYS A 137 11.28 21.25 1.14
CA CYS A 137 10.55 20.12 0.58
C CYS A 137 9.06 20.20 0.94
N PRO A 138 8.11 20.25 -0.01
CA PRO A 138 6.68 20.38 0.28
C PRO A 138 6.11 19.13 0.99
N PHE A 139 6.69 17.95 0.76
CA PHE A 139 6.30 16.73 1.46
C PHE A 139 6.67 16.79 2.95
N GLU A 140 7.92 17.08 3.27
CA GLU A 140 8.38 17.21 4.65
C GLU A 140 7.70 18.39 5.37
N LEU A 141 7.49 19.52 4.65
CA LEU A 141 6.75 20.68 5.18
C LEU A 141 5.31 20.30 5.56
N GLY A 142 4.62 19.52 4.72
CA GLY A 142 3.28 19.00 5.03
C GLY A 142 3.27 18.09 6.26
N LEU A 143 4.27 17.22 6.38
CA LEU A 143 4.43 16.35 7.54
C LEU A 143 4.68 17.15 8.83
N ASP A 144 5.58 18.14 8.80
CA ASP A 144 5.85 18.98 9.98
C ASP A 144 4.64 19.84 10.35
N LEU A 145 3.95 20.39 9.35
CA LEU A 145 2.73 21.19 9.55
C LEU A 145 1.58 20.37 10.13
N SER A 146 1.51 19.05 9.84
CA SER A 146 0.48 18.18 10.35
C SER A 146 0.43 18.09 11.88
N GLU A 147 1.53 18.39 12.56
CA GLU A 147 1.60 18.46 14.02
C GLU A 147 0.77 19.62 14.58
N TRP A 148 0.68 20.72 13.84
CA TRP A 148 -0.02 21.96 14.19
C TRP A 148 -1.47 22.02 13.69
N CYS A 149 -1.92 21.00 12.97
CA CYS A 149 -3.27 20.95 12.40
C CYS A 149 -4.20 20.09 13.25
N ASP A 150 -5.47 20.49 13.29
CA ASP A 150 -6.55 19.75 13.94
C ASP A 150 -7.03 18.59 13.06
N VAL A 151 -7.00 18.78 11.74
CA VAL A 151 -7.43 17.81 10.75
C VAL A 151 -6.29 17.49 9.78
N VAL A 152 -6.01 16.21 9.62
CA VAL A 152 -5.07 15.68 8.61
C VAL A 152 -5.87 14.87 7.61
N ILE A 153 -5.86 15.30 6.34
CA ILE A 153 -6.48 14.59 5.22
C ILE A 153 -5.39 13.84 4.47
N GLY A 154 -5.60 12.56 4.13
CA GLY A 154 -4.58 11.79 3.44
C GLY A 154 -5.07 10.46 2.88
N ASP A 155 -4.10 9.68 2.36
CA ASP A 155 -4.33 8.31 1.89
C ASP A 155 -4.35 7.32 3.08
N TYR A 156 -4.98 6.16 2.87
CA TYR A 156 -4.99 5.04 3.84
C TYR A 156 -3.60 4.62 4.28
N ASN A 157 -2.59 4.74 3.39
CA ASN A 157 -1.22 4.34 3.66
C ASN A 157 -0.67 5.04 4.91
N TYR A 158 -1.09 6.27 5.18
CA TYR A 158 -0.62 7.03 6.33
C TYR A 158 -1.03 6.44 7.69
N LEU A 159 -2.00 5.52 7.73
CA LEU A 159 -2.36 4.79 8.94
C LEU A 159 -2.04 3.29 8.84
N PHE A 160 -2.33 2.67 7.70
CA PHE A 160 -2.38 1.21 7.59
C PHE A 160 -1.13 0.58 6.97
N ASP A 161 -0.31 1.35 6.23
CA ASP A 161 0.87 0.80 5.59
C ASP A 161 2.02 0.63 6.61
N PRO A 162 2.59 -0.57 6.75
CA PRO A 162 3.63 -0.83 7.75
C PRO A 162 4.94 -0.07 7.51
N VAL A 163 5.12 0.57 6.35
CA VAL A 163 6.35 1.29 5.98
C VAL A 163 6.16 2.80 6.07
N VAL A 164 5.05 3.30 5.51
CA VAL A 164 4.84 4.75 5.33
C VAL A 164 3.86 5.37 6.34
N HIS A 165 3.30 4.58 7.27
CA HIS A 165 2.42 5.14 8.31
C HIS A 165 3.10 6.26 9.08
N LEU A 166 2.31 7.22 9.54
CA LEU A 166 2.81 8.40 10.25
C LEU A 166 3.31 8.05 11.66
N LYS A 167 4.54 7.57 11.76
CA LYS A 167 5.19 7.15 13.02
C LYS A 167 5.08 8.22 14.11
N ARG A 168 5.20 9.51 13.73
CA ARG A 168 5.07 10.65 14.67
C ARG A 168 3.74 10.69 15.42
N PHE A 169 2.70 10.01 14.89
CA PHE A 169 1.38 9.94 15.51
C PHE A 169 1.01 8.54 16.01
N PHE A 170 1.47 7.49 15.33
CA PHE A 170 0.92 6.14 15.49
C PHE A 170 1.87 5.12 16.12
N ASP A 171 3.11 5.50 16.43
CA ASP A 171 4.02 4.64 17.23
C ASP A 171 3.54 4.49 18.69
N ALA A 172 2.67 5.39 19.14
CA ALA A 172 1.98 5.29 20.41
C ALA A 172 0.49 5.62 20.24
N ALA A 173 -0.35 5.04 21.09
CA ALA A 173 -1.77 5.36 21.11
C ALA A 173 -2.02 6.79 21.56
N GLY A 174 -2.94 7.49 20.90
CA GLY A 174 -3.31 8.87 21.19
C GLY A 174 -4.82 9.13 21.15
N ASP A 175 -5.21 10.35 21.45
CA ASP A 175 -6.60 10.79 21.38
C ASP A 175 -7.00 11.15 19.91
N TRP A 176 -6.66 10.24 18.97
CA TRP A 176 -6.92 10.41 17.54
C TRP A 176 -8.31 9.92 17.17
N LEU A 177 -8.98 10.68 16.31
CA LEU A 177 -10.24 10.28 15.68
C LEU A 177 -9.95 9.89 14.21
N PHE A 178 -10.41 8.73 13.78
CA PHE A 178 -10.25 8.27 12.42
C PHE A 178 -11.59 8.30 11.67
N LEU A 179 -11.60 8.98 10.52
CA LEU A 179 -12.67 8.92 9.53
C LEU A 179 -12.13 8.22 8.29
N ILE A 180 -12.62 7.01 8.02
CA ILE A 180 -12.17 6.17 6.91
C ILE A 180 -13.27 6.18 5.86
N ASP A 181 -13.08 7.01 4.83
CA ASP A 181 -14.03 7.15 3.73
C ASP A 181 -13.77 6.09 2.64
N GLU A 182 -14.84 5.69 1.95
CA GLU A 182 -14.81 4.61 0.96
C GLU A 182 -14.19 3.32 1.49
N ALA A 183 -14.52 2.98 2.75
CA ALA A 183 -13.93 1.88 3.51
C ALA A 183 -14.06 0.50 2.83
N HIS A 184 -14.95 0.36 1.83
CA HIS A 184 -15.07 -0.85 1.00
C HIS A 184 -13.79 -1.18 0.21
N ASN A 185 -12.93 -0.19 -0.05
CA ASN A 185 -11.64 -0.40 -0.73
C ASN A 185 -10.53 -0.84 0.23
N LEU A 186 -10.71 -0.66 1.54
CA LEU A 186 -9.64 -0.90 2.52
C LEU A 186 -9.23 -2.39 2.62
N PRO A 187 -10.10 -3.41 2.51
CA PRO A 187 -9.67 -4.81 2.56
C PRO A 187 -8.61 -5.16 1.52
N ASP A 188 -8.83 -4.80 0.26
CA ASP A 188 -7.88 -5.12 -0.82
C ASP A 188 -6.61 -4.29 -0.72
N ARG A 189 -6.73 -3.02 -0.33
CA ARG A 189 -5.58 -2.15 -0.06
C ARG A 189 -4.73 -2.68 1.08
N ALA A 190 -5.35 -3.09 2.19
CA ALA A 190 -4.63 -3.66 3.33
C ALA A 190 -3.93 -4.98 2.95
N ARG A 191 -4.62 -5.89 2.24
CA ARG A 191 -3.96 -7.09 1.70
C ARG A 191 -2.71 -6.75 0.89
N ALA A 192 -2.80 -5.77 -0.02
CA ALA A 192 -1.66 -5.33 -0.83
C ALA A 192 -0.52 -4.75 0.01
N MET A 193 -0.81 -3.93 1.04
CA MET A 193 0.19 -3.31 1.93
C MET A 193 1.00 -4.32 2.74
N TYR A 194 0.38 -5.45 3.12
CA TYR A 194 1.03 -6.48 3.91
C TYR A 194 1.59 -7.64 3.08
N SER A 195 1.26 -7.70 1.78
CA SER A 195 1.82 -8.68 0.85
C SER A 195 3.16 -8.21 0.28
N ALA A 196 4.01 -9.16 -0.14
CA ALA A 196 5.25 -8.87 -0.82
C ALA A 196 5.52 -9.88 -1.93
N GLN A 197 6.29 -9.45 -2.94
CA GLN A 197 6.67 -10.30 -4.06
C GLN A 197 8.15 -10.17 -4.39
N PHE A 198 8.73 -11.24 -4.93
CA PHE A 198 10.12 -11.26 -5.34
C PHE A 198 10.30 -12.17 -6.55
N ALA A 199 10.97 -11.66 -7.59
CA ALA A 199 11.30 -12.41 -8.79
C ALA A 199 12.77 -12.85 -8.77
N LYS A 200 13.04 -14.10 -9.13
CA LYS A 200 14.40 -14.64 -9.23
C LYS A 200 15.29 -13.85 -10.21
N SER A 201 14.69 -13.29 -11.28
CA SER A 201 15.40 -12.44 -12.25
C SER A 201 16.14 -11.28 -11.60
N SER A 202 15.59 -10.67 -10.55
CA SER A 202 16.25 -9.57 -9.81
C SER A 202 17.64 -9.95 -9.28
N LEU A 203 17.84 -11.21 -8.83
CA LEU A 203 19.16 -11.71 -8.42
C LEU A 203 20.12 -11.82 -9.60
N THR A 204 19.63 -12.26 -10.76
CA THR A 204 20.42 -12.44 -11.98
C THR A 204 20.83 -11.11 -12.58
N GLU A 205 19.92 -10.16 -12.61
CA GLU A 205 20.14 -8.79 -13.08
C GLU A 205 21.14 -8.05 -12.21
N ALA A 206 21.01 -8.14 -10.89
CA ALA A 206 21.99 -7.59 -9.95
C ALA A 206 23.40 -8.18 -10.16
N LYS A 207 23.51 -9.49 -10.41
CA LYS A 207 24.80 -10.13 -10.74
C LYS A 207 25.40 -9.59 -12.03
N ARG A 208 24.57 -9.29 -13.05
CA ARG A 208 25.02 -8.69 -14.33
C ARG A 208 25.49 -7.26 -14.13
N ALA A 209 24.73 -6.45 -13.37
CA ALA A 209 25.06 -5.05 -13.08
C ALA A 209 26.41 -4.91 -12.36
N LEU A 210 26.77 -5.86 -11.50
CA LEU A 210 28.07 -5.90 -10.82
C LEU A 210 29.25 -6.25 -11.75
N GLY A 211 29.02 -6.60 -13.02
CA GLY A 211 30.07 -6.87 -14.00
C GLY A 211 30.93 -8.10 -13.68
N LYS A 212 32.17 -8.11 -14.18
CA LYS A 212 33.17 -9.17 -13.93
C LYS A 212 33.91 -8.88 -12.62
N GLY A 213 34.16 -9.92 -11.80
CA GLY A 213 34.89 -9.80 -10.53
C GLY A 213 34.25 -10.67 -9.43
N LYS A 214 35.02 -10.90 -8.35
CA LYS A 214 34.55 -11.58 -7.13
C LYS A 214 34.32 -10.52 -6.07
N SER A 215 33.13 -10.54 -5.43
CA SER A 215 32.77 -9.73 -4.26
C SER A 215 31.94 -10.55 -3.29
N SER A 216 31.87 -10.12 -2.04
CA SER A 216 30.98 -10.70 -1.02
C SER A 216 29.52 -10.70 -1.50
N LEU A 217 29.04 -9.57 -2.04
CA LEU A 217 27.72 -9.41 -2.60
C LEU A 217 27.46 -10.42 -3.74
N LYS A 218 28.36 -10.54 -4.69
CA LYS A 218 28.21 -11.48 -5.82
C LYS A 218 28.15 -12.94 -5.38
N THR A 219 28.90 -13.28 -4.33
CA THR A 219 28.86 -14.60 -3.71
C THR A 219 27.51 -14.83 -3.03
N ALA A 220 26.98 -13.86 -2.28
CA ALA A 220 25.68 -13.95 -1.63
C ALA A 220 24.53 -14.07 -2.66
N LEU A 221 24.52 -13.24 -3.70
CA LEU A 221 23.58 -13.31 -4.81
C LEU A 221 23.59 -14.69 -5.51
N THR A 222 24.78 -15.27 -5.69
CA THR A 222 24.91 -16.59 -6.33
C THR A 222 24.37 -17.71 -5.43
N LYS A 223 24.59 -17.62 -4.12
CA LYS A 223 24.00 -18.58 -3.16
C LYS A 223 22.47 -18.46 -3.13
N ALA A 224 21.93 -17.26 -3.07
CA ALA A 224 20.49 -17.03 -3.11
C ALA A 224 19.87 -17.55 -4.42
N ASP A 225 20.49 -17.28 -5.57
CA ASP A 225 20.03 -17.79 -6.87
C ASP A 225 19.98 -19.33 -6.94
N LYS A 226 20.97 -20.04 -6.35
CA LYS A 226 20.96 -21.50 -6.23
C LYS A 226 19.75 -22.01 -5.45
N VAL A 227 19.37 -21.35 -4.33
CA VAL A 227 18.18 -21.69 -3.53
C VAL A 227 16.89 -21.48 -4.35
N PHE A 228 16.77 -20.36 -5.04
CA PHE A 228 15.62 -20.07 -5.91
C PHE A 228 15.54 -21.06 -7.10
N LEU A 229 16.67 -21.49 -7.65
CA LEU A 229 16.71 -22.50 -8.69
C LEU A 229 16.23 -23.87 -8.17
N ALA A 230 16.63 -24.26 -6.98
CA ALA A 230 16.18 -25.50 -6.35
C ALA A 230 14.67 -25.45 -6.05
N ALA A 231 14.18 -24.32 -5.50
CA ALA A 231 12.75 -24.08 -5.26
C ALA A 231 11.94 -24.14 -6.55
N ARG A 232 12.44 -23.56 -7.65
CA ARG A 232 11.81 -23.61 -8.98
C ARG A 232 11.66 -25.05 -9.48
N ARG A 233 12.71 -25.86 -9.33
CA ARG A 233 12.66 -27.29 -9.73
C ARG A 233 11.61 -28.04 -8.91
N ALA A 234 11.60 -27.87 -7.60
CA ALA A 234 10.62 -28.48 -6.71
C ALA A 234 9.18 -28.04 -7.04
N CYS A 235 8.97 -26.76 -7.35
CA CYS A 235 7.68 -26.22 -7.78
C CYS A 235 7.21 -26.84 -9.11
N THR A 236 8.10 -26.97 -10.09
CA THR A 236 7.77 -27.60 -11.39
C THR A 236 7.41 -29.08 -11.23
N GLN A 237 8.09 -29.81 -10.32
CA GLN A 237 7.78 -31.21 -10.02
C GLN A 237 6.42 -31.36 -9.33
N ALA A 238 6.09 -30.47 -8.39
CA ALA A 238 4.83 -30.50 -7.65
C ALA A 238 3.61 -30.05 -8.49
N ALA A 239 3.82 -29.21 -9.50
CA ALA A 239 2.77 -28.62 -10.34
C ALA A 239 3.13 -28.71 -11.84
N PRO A 240 3.14 -29.92 -12.44
CA PRO A 240 3.43 -30.07 -13.86
C PRO A 240 2.38 -29.36 -14.71
N ARG A 241 2.80 -28.83 -15.88
CA ARG A 241 1.87 -28.16 -16.81
C ARG A 241 0.97 -29.18 -17.48
N THR A 242 -0.33 -28.95 -17.44
CA THR A 242 -1.32 -29.71 -18.20
C THR A 242 -1.10 -29.46 -19.69
N GLY A 243 -0.69 -30.51 -20.46
CA GLY A 243 -0.48 -30.44 -21.90
C GLY A 243 0.99 -30.30 -22.33
N ALA A 244 1.96 -30.37 -21.45
CA ALA A 244 3.33 -30.67 -21.83
C ALA A 244 3.39 -32.17 -22.21
N GLU A 245 3.62 -32.50 -23.47
CA GLU A 245 4.00 -33.86 -23.86
C GLU A 245 5.17 -34.32 -22.97
N PRO A 246 5.19 -35.58 -22.51
CA PRO A 246 6.34 -36.11 -21.80
C PRO A 246 7.54 -35.89 -22.73
N ALA A 247 8.54 -35.16 -22.27
CA ALA A 247 9.76 -34.95 -23.02
C ALA A 247 10.25 -36.35 -23.44
N GLY A 248 10.15 -36.62 -24.75
CA GLY A 248 10.67 -37.86 -25.32
C GLY A 248 12.11 -38.02 -24.84
N GLU A 249 12.49 -39.26 -24.60
CA GLU A 249 13.84 -39.66 -24.21
C GLU A 249 14.83 -39.02 -25.16
N THR A 250 15.35 -37.85 -24.81
CA THR A 250 16.49 -37.24 -25.48
C THR A 250 17.72 -37.91 -24.91
N GLU A 251 18.54 -38.46 -25.82
CA GLU A 251 19.84 -39.04 -25.54
C GLU A 251 20.65 -38.25 -24.53
N PRO A 252 21.47 -38.89 -23.69
CA PRO A 252 22.21 -38.25 -22.63
C PRO A 252 23.17 -37.23 -23.23
N ALA A 253 22.83 -35.95 -23.16
CA ALA A 253 23.75 -34.86 -23.44
C ALA A 253 25.00 -35.05 -22.56
N GLN A 254 26.18 -35.05 -23.23
CA GLN A 254 27.48 -35.21 -22.59
C GLN A 254 27.60 -34.32 -21.34
N VAL A 255 27.62 -34.98 -20.19
CA VAL A 255 27.81 -34.39 -18.89
C VAL A 255 29.22 -33.81 -18.83
N SER A 256 29.35 -32.50 -18.87
CA SER A 256 30.57 -31.79 -18.45
C SER A 256 30.91 -32.17 -17.01
N LEU A 257 32.02 -32.89 -16.86
CA LEU A 257 32.57 -33.34 -15.58
C LEU A 257 33.22 -32.16 -14.81
N LEU A 258 32.41 -31.18 -14.41
CA LEU A 258 32.75 -30.31 -13.31
C LEU A 258 32.01 -30.85 -12.06
N PRO A 259 32.66 -30.98 -10.90
CA PRO A 259 32.01 -31.49 -9.70
C PRO A 259 30.79 -30.58 -9.38
N ALA A 260 29.60 -31.14 -9.52
CA ALA A 260 28.38 -30.50 -9.10
C ALA A 260 28.48 -30.37 -7.57
N GLU A 261 28.81 -29.16 -7.09
CA GLU A 261 28.48 -28.83 -5.70
C GLU A 261 26.99 -29.11 -5.53
N ALA A 262 26.65 -30.04 -4.66
CA ALA A 262 25.31 -30.51 -4.43
C ALA A 262 24.39 -29.28 -4.23
N ALA A 263 23.43 -29.11 -5.11
CA ALA A 263 22.40 -28.10 -4.92
C ALA A 263 21.71 -28.38 -3.57
N PRO A 264 21.48 -27.39 -2.72
CA PRO A 264 20.78 -27.61 -1.46
C PRO A 264 19.45 -28.31 -1.73
N ASP A 265 19.18 -29.41 -1.02
CA ASP A 265 17.91 -30.12 -1.08
C ASP A 265 16.81 -29.16 -0.60
N PHE A 266 16.05 -28.61 -1.55
CA PHE A 266 14.93 -27.73 -1.26
C PHE A 266 13.67 -28.59 -1.20
N ALA A 267 13.16 -28.81 0.02
CA ALA A 267 11.89 -29.49 0.24
C ALA A 267 10.74 -28.47 0.28
N LEU A 268 9.74 -28.66 -0.59
CA LEU A 268 8.49 -27.91 -0.49
C LEU A 268 7.67 -28.48 0.66
N PRO A 269 7.07 -27.63 1.52
CA PRO A 269 5.98 -28.03 2.39
C PRO A 269 4.80 -28.61 1.58
N GLN A 270 3.91 -29.34 2.25
CA GLN A 270 2.74 -29.91 1.58
C GLN A 270 1.91 -28.79 0.92
N PRO A 271 1.66 -28.85 -0.41
CA PRO A 271 0.88 -27.84 -1.10
C PRO A 271 -0.60 -27.88 -0.68
N LEU A 272 -1.19 -26.68 -0.52
CA LEU A 272 -2.64 -26.49 -0.49
C LEU A 272 -3.25 -26.70 -1.87
N TYR A 273 -2.52 -26.26 -2.90
CA TYR A 273 -2.91 -26.36 -4.30
C TYR A 273 -1.65 -26.34 -5.18
N ALA A 274 -1.67 -27.12 -6.27
CA ALA A 274 -0.57 -27.16 -7.23
C ALA A 274 -1.13 -27.40 -8.63
N ARG A 275 -0.85 -26.48 -9.57
CA ARG A 275 -1.27 -26.58 -10.96
C ARG A 275 -0.48 -25.65 -11.87
N ASP A 276 -0.15 -26.10 -13.07
CA ASP A 276 0.42 -25.29 -14.17
C ASP A 276 1.64 -24.45 -13.77
N GLY A 277 2.55 -25.04 -12.97
CA GLY A 277 3.74 -24.36 -12.46
C GLY A 277 3.50 -23.45 -11.27
N THR A 278 2.29 -23.36 -10.75
CA THR A 278 1.95 -22.58 -9.55
C THR A 278 1.63 -23.48 -8.37
N VAL A 279 2.21 -23.17 -7.22
CA VAL A 279 2.03 -23.89 -5.95
C VAL A 279 1.64 -22.91 -4.87
N PHE A 280 0.59 -23.22 -4.10
CA PHE A 280 0.20 -22.47 -2.91
C PHE A 280 0.53 -23.29 -1.65
N LEU A 281 1.14 -22.66 -0.66
CA LEU A 281 1.60 -23.25 0.58
C LEU A 281 1.07 -22.46 1.76
N GLN A 282 0.57 -23.15 2.81
CA GLN A 282 0.24 -22.49 4.07
C GLN A 282 1.48 -22.01 4.82
N GLN A 283 2.62 -22.69 4.63
CA GLN A 283 3.86 -22.37 5.31
C GLN A 283 4.82 -21.65 4.38
N LEU A 284 5.57 -20.69 4.92
CA LEU A 284 6.66 -20.05 4.22
C LEU A 284 7.89 -20.98 4.23
N PRO A 285 8.41 -21.41 3.05
CA PRO A 285 9.66 -22.18 2.99
C PRO A 285 10.82 -21.35 3.51
N ALA A 286 11.30 -21.62 4.72
CA ALA A 286 12.28 -20.79 5.45
C ALA A 286 13.59 -20.53 4.69
N ALA A 287 13.96 -21.44 3.78
CA ALA A 287 15.18 -21.30 2.96
C ALA A 287 15.13 -20.07 2.02
N LEU A 288 13.94 -19.68 1.51
CA LEU A 288 13.80 -18.55 0.60
C LEU A 288 14.07 -17.21 1.28
N PRO A 289 13.36 -16.81 2.36
CA PRO A 289 13.67 -15.56 3.04
C PRO A 289 15.05 -15.57 3.69
N ALA A 290 15.56 -16.71 4.17
CA ALA A 290 16.90 -16.80 4.71
C ALA A 290 17.99 -16.51 3.65
N ALA A 291 17.82 -17.04 2.43
CA ALA A 291 18.72 -16.77 1.31
C ALA A 291 18.72 -15.29 0.91
N LEU A 292 17.55 -14.65 0.91
CA LEU A 292 17.43 -13.23 0.60
C LEU A 292 18.00 -12.33 1.70
N ARG A 293 17.78 -12.67 2.97
CA ARG A 293 18.40 -11.96 4.12
C ARG A 293 19.92 -12.00 4.08
N ALA A 294 20.51 -13.12 3.62
CA ALA A 294 21.97 -13.23 3.48
C ALA A 294 22.56 -12.29 2.41
N VAL A 295 21.74 -11.76 1.49
CA VAL A 295 22.15 -10.76 0.50
C VAL A 295 22.11 -9.34 1.07
N HIS A 296 21.27 -9.07 2.07
CA HIS A 296 20.95 -7.73 2.55
C HIS A 296 22.19 -6.96 3.02
N THR A 297 22.97 -7.49 3.97
CA THR A 297 24.17 -6.80 4.50
C THR A 297 25.24 -6.56 3.44
N PRO A 298 25.65 -7.58 2.64
CA PRO A 298 26.62 -7.32 1.56
C PRO A 298 26.14 -6.31 0.51
N LEU A 299 24.83 -6.21 0.29
CA LEU A 299 24.23 -5.24 -0.63
C LEU A 299 24.25 -3.83 -0.02
N GLN A 300 23.91 -3.69 1.24
CA GLN A 300 23.99 -2.42 1.95
C GLN A 300 25.41 -1.88 1.96
N ASP A 301 26.40 -2.69 2.34
CA ASP A 301 27.82 -2.32 2.33
C ASP A 301 28.27 -1.86 0.94
N TRP A 302 27.79 -2.55 -0.10
CA TRP A 302 28.14 -2.19 -1.47
C TRP A 302 27.54 -0.85 -1.88
N LEU A 303 26.27 -0.59 -1.55
CA LEU A 303 25.57 0.67 -1.86
C LEU A 303 26.25 1.86 -1.18
N GLU A 304 26.63 1.73 0.08
CA GLU A 304 27.35 2.78 0.84
C GLU A 304 28.73 3.09 0.24
N GLN A 305 29.44 2.08 -0.28
CA GLN A 305 30.78 2.24 -0.85
C GLN A 305 30.78 2.69 -2.31
N ASN A 306 29.65 2.62 -3.02
CA ASN A 306 29.57 2.85 -4.46
C ASN A 306 28.40 3.80 -4.86
N PRO A 307 28.27 4.99 -4.27
CA PRO A 307 27.12 5.87 -4.51
C PRO A 307 27.00 6.38 -5.96
N GLU A 308 28.14 6.54 -6.65
CA GLU A 308 28.18 7.05 -8.03
C GLU A 308 28.24 5.95 -9.10
N ASN A 309 28.15 4.69 -8.70
CA ASN A 309 28.23 3.57 -9.65
C ASN A 309 26.96 3.51 -10.51
N PRO A 310 27.05 3.31 -11.83
CA PRO A 310 25.86 3.19 -12.70
C PRO A 310 24.88 2.10 -12.28
N ALA A 311 25.33 1.05 -11.59
CA ALA A 311 24.49 -0.01 -11.07
C ALA A 311 23.79 0.36 -9.75
N HIS A 312 24.09 1.52 -9.14
CA HIS A 312 23.61 1.89 -7.81
C HIS A 312 22.08 1.92 -7.75
N ALA A 313 21.41 2.59 -8.69
CA ALA A 313 19.95 2.70 -8.72
C ALA A 313 19.28 1.32 -8.79
N GLN A 314 19.73 0.46 -9.68
CA GLN A 314 19.19 -0.91 -9.83
C GLN A 314 19.41 -1.77 -8.59
N LEU A 315 20.57 -1.65 -7.93
CA LEU A 315 20.87 -2.38 -6.70
C LEU A 315 20.10 -1.83 -5.50
N LEU A 316 19.79 -0.54 -5.49
CA LEU A 316 18.93 0.09 -4.50
C LEU A 316 17.47 -0.43 -4.61
N GLU A 317 16.94 -0.63 -5.82
CA GLU A 317 15.65 -1.28 -6.04
C GLU A 317 15.64 -2.70 -5.47
N LEU A 318 16.69 -3.48 -5.72
CA LEU A 318 16.85 -4.80 -5.12
C LEU A 318 16.86 -4.72 -3.58
N TYR A 319 17.54 -3.75 -3.01
CA TYR A 319 17.59 -3.56 -1.56
C TYR A 319 16.19 -3.34 -0.96
N PHE A 320 15.37 -2.50 -1.59
CA PHE A 320 13.99 -2.30 -1.15
C PHE A 320 13.13 -3.55 -1.31
N ALA A 321 13.25 -4.27 -2.43
CA ALA A 321 12.54 -5.53 -2.64
C ALA A 321 12.90 -6.59 -1.59
N LEU A 322 14.18 -6.68 -1.19
CA LEU A 322 14.63 -7.56 -0.10
C LEU A 322 14.02 -7.15 1.25
N GLN A 323 13.94 -5.84 1.52
CA GLN A 323 13.30 -5.34 2.74
C GLN A 323 11.80 -5.66 2.79
N ASP A 324 11.10 -5.53 1.65
CA ASP A 324 9.66 -5.84 1.58
C ASP A 324 9.40 -7.31 1.90
N ILE A 325 10.15 -8.22 1.29
CA ILE A 325 10.07 -9.66 1.60
C ILE A 325 10.43 -9.94 3.06
N ALA A 326 11.47 -9.31 3.59
CA ALA A 326 11.87 -9.52 4.98
C ALA A 326 10.75 -9.11 5.94
N ARG A 327 10.15 -7.92 5.72
CA ARG A 327 9.03 -7.41 6.53
C ARG A 327 7.79 -8.31 6.46
N ALA A 328 7.43 -8.79 5.27
CA ALA A 328 6.31 -9.72 5.11
C ALA A 328 6.60 -11.07 5.76
N ALA A 329 7.83 -11.59 5.62
CA ALA A 329 8.26 -12.84 6.24
C ALA A 329 8.28 -12.76 7.78
N ASP A 330 8.64 -11.61 8.37
CA ASP A 330 8.64 -11.40 9.82
C ASP A 330 7.21 -11.37 10.42
N ARG A 331 6.21 -11.03 9.58
CA ARG A 331 4.78 -11.00 9.97
C ARG A 331 4.02 -12.25 9.57
N TYR A 332 4.70 -13.17 8.88
CA TYR A 332 4.06 -14.34 8.28
C TYR A 332 3.49 -15.28 9.35
N ASP A 333 2.19 -15.50 9.31
CA ASP A 333 1.45 -16.39 10.21
C ASP A 333 0.31 -17.10 9.45
N SER A 334 -0.71 -17.57 10.15
CA SER A 334 -1.88 -18.25 9.56
C SER A 334 -2.74 -17.36 8.64
N HIS A 335 -2.56 -16.03 8.66
CA HIS A 335 -3.29 -15.08 7.81
C HIS A 335 -2.64 -14.92 6.42
N PHE A 336 -1.48 -15.58 6.21
CA PHE A 336 -0.75 -15.54 4.95
C PHE A 336 -0.77 -16.86 4.21
N VAL A 337 -0.49 -16.77 2.90
CA VAL A 337 -0.21 -17.90 2.02
C VAL A 337 1.01 -17.57 1.17
N THR A 338 1.90 -18.55 0.99
CA THR A 338 2.99 -18.45 0.03
C THR A 338 2.55 -18.98 -1.32
N GLN A 339 2.67 -18.15 -2.35
CA GLN A 339 2.52 -18.59 -3.74
C GLN A 339 3.90 -18.63 -4.39
N LEU A 340 4.23 -19.76 -5.02
CA LEU A 340 5.38 -19.93 -5.88
C LEU A 340 4.90 -20.20 -7.29
N THR A 341 5.41 -19.43 -8.26
CA THR A 341 5.06 -19.61 -9.68
C THR A 341 6.34 -19.80 -10.50
N ALA A 342 6.50 -21.01 -11.07
CA ALA A 342 7.60 -21.36 -11.95
C ALA A 342 7.19 -21.19 -13.42
N ARG A 343 7.87 -20.30 -14.16
CA ARG A 343 7.65 -20.06 -15.60
C ARG A 343 8.98 -20.00 -16.34
N GLY A 344 9.28 -21.02 -17.14
CA GLY A 344 10.57 -21.10 -17.83
C GLY A 344 11.74 -21.12 -16.84
N SER A 345 12.64 -20.14 -16.91
CA SER A 345 13.76 -19.97 -16.00
C SER A 345 13.42 -19.14 -14.74
N GLU A 346 12.22 -18.57 -14.67
CA GLU A 346 11.78 -17.68 -13.60
C GLU A 346 11.12 -18.45 -12.46
N LEU A 347 11.27 -17.92 -11.26
CA LEU A 347 10.49 -18.24 -10.07
C LEU A 347 10.03 -16.94 -9.43
N GLU A 348 8.72 -16.76 -9.33
CA GLU A 348 8.09 -15.68 -8.58
C GLU A 348 7.69 -16.20 -7.20
N LEU A 349 8.14 -15.53 -6.16
CA LEU A 349 7.72 -15.72 -4.77
C LEU A 349 6.75 -14.62 -4.40
N HIS A 350 5.54 -14.97 -3.97
CA HIS A 350 4.56 -14.04 -3.41
C HIS A 350 4.23 -14.47 -1.99
N LEU A 351 4.33 -13.56 -1.04
CA LEU A 351 3.82 -13.68 0.31
C LEU A 351 2.50 -12.91 0.37
N LEU A 352 1.39 -13.63 0.30
CA LEU A 352 0.06 -13.04 0.17
C LEU A 352 -0.63 -12.97 1.53
N CYS A 353 -0.91 -11.77 2.00
CA CYS A 353 -1.80 -11.55 3.13
C CYS A 353 -3.24 -11.79 2.67
N LEU A 354 -3.87 -12.85 3.12
CA LEU A 354 -5.28 -13.16 2.80
C LEU A 354 -6.25 -12.48 3.76
N ASP A 355 -5.87 -12.42 5.03
CA ASP A 355 -6.68 -11.79 6.07
C ASP A 355 -5.91 -10.65 6.75
N PRO A 356 -6.20 -9.38 6.38
CA PRO A 356 -5.55 -8.21 6.95
C PRO A 356 -6.16 -7.77 8.30
N ALA A 357 -7.21 -8.45 8.79
CA ALA A 357 -7.97 -8.04 9.97
C ALA A 357 -7.12 -7.71 11.20
N PRO A 358 -6.13 -8.54 11.62
CA PRO A 358 -5.31 -8.25 12.79
C PRO A 358 -4.48 -6.98 12.64
N PHE A 359 -4.00 -6.70 11.43
CA PHE A 359 -3.14 -5.54 11.15
C PHE A 359 -3.94 -4.25 11.10
N VAL A 360 -5.13 -4.30 10.48
CA VAL A 360 -6.06 -3.16 10.46
C VAL A 360 -6.56 -2.86 11.88
N ASP A 361 -6.88 -3.88 12.66
CA ASP A 361 -7.25 -3.76 14.07
C ASP A 361 -6.16 -3.07 14.89
N ALA A 362 -4.91 -3.53 14.75
CA ALA A 362 -3.77 -2.93 15.44
C ALA A 362 -3.57 -1.45 15.06
N SER A 363 -3.70 -1.11 13.77
CA SER A 363 -3.59 0.28 13.32
C SER A 363 -4.70 1.16 13.87
N LEU A 364 -5.94 0.69 13.87
CA LEU A 364 -7.08 1.43 14.45
C LEU A 364 -6.99 1.57 15.98
N ALA A 365 -6.31 0.65 16.65
CA ALA A 365 -6.09 0.71 18.10
C ALA A 365 -5.15 1.85 18.53
N ALA A 366 -4.39 2.44 17.60
CA ALA A 366 -3.61 3.65 17.84
C ALA A 366 -4.49 4.88 18.14
N GLY A 367 -5.78 4.86 17.77
CA GLY A 367 -6.71 5.96 17.99
C GLY A 367 -7.77 5.69 19.06
N ARG A 368 -8.45 6.75 19.46
CA ARG A 368 -9.55 6.72 20.42
C ARG A 368 -10.84 6.17 19.82
N SER A 369 -11.13 6.50 18.56
CA SER A 369 -12.31 6.02 17.83
C SER A 369 -12.11 6.07 16.32
N ALA A 370 -12.87 5.22 15.62
CA ALA A 370 -12.88 5.16 14.18
C ALA A 370 -14.30 5.05 13.63
N ALA A 371 -14.63 5.84 12.61
CA ALA A 371 -15.82 5.67 11.79
C ALA A 371 -15.40 5.25 10.38
N LEU A 372 -15.81 4.04 9.98
CA LEU A 372 -15.58 3.50 8.65
C LEU A 372 -16.89 3.60 7.87
N PHE A 373 -16.89 4.30 6.77
CA PHE A 373 -18.13 4.55 6.02
C PHE A 373 -17.94 4.42 4.51
N SER A 374 -18.99 3.98 3.85
CA SER A 374 -19.08 3.87 2.39
C SER A 374 -20.53 3.66 1.94
N ALA A 375 -20.77 3.81 0.65
CA ALA A 375 -22.05 3.46 0.04
C ALA A 375 -22.28 1.93 -0.05
N THR A 376 -21.22 1.14 -0.08
CA THR A 376 -21.24 -0.28 -0.46
C THR A 376 -20.62 -1.22 0.58
N LEU A 377 -20.93 -1.02 1.88
CA LEU A 377 -20.47 -1.91 2.97
C LEU A 377 -21.43 -3.10 3.18
N THR A 378 -21.85 -3.75 2.11
CA THR A 378 -22.78 -4.88 2.14
C THR A 378 -22.08 -6.17 1.67
N PRO A 379 -22.17 -7.29 2.42
CA PRO A 379 -22.81 -7.42 3.74
C PRO A 379 -21.96 -6.84 4.87
N PRO A 380 -22.54 -6.15 5.86
CA PRO A 380 -21.78 -5.48 6.92
C PRO A 380 -20.92 -6.44 7.76
N ALA A 381 -21.37 -7.67 7.97
CA ALA A 381 -20.63 -8.69 8.73
C ALA A 381 -19.29 -9.02 8.05
N PHE A 382 -19.27 -9.15 6.73
CA PHE A 382 -18.04 -9.40 5.96
C PHE A 382 -17.01 -8.29 6.21
N TYR A 383 -17.41 -7.03 6.00
CA TYR A 383 -16.48 -5.89 6.17
C TYR A 383 -16.01 -5.73 7.61
N ARG A 384 -16.89 -5.93 8.61
CA ARG A 384 -16.46 -5.90 10.02
C ARG A 384 -15.41 -6.95 10.33
N ASN A 385 -15.60 -8.15 9.82
CA ASN A 385 -14.64 -9.24 10.06
C ASN A 385 -13.30 -8.97 9.37
N VAL A 386 -13.29 -8.68 8.06
CA VAL A 386 -12.05 -8.51 7.28
C VAL A 386 -11.28 -7.24 7.66
N LEU A 387 -11.92 -6.28 8.33
CA LEU A 387 -11.29 -5.06 8.85
C LEU A 387 -11.02 -5.12 10.36
N GLY A 388 -11.08 -6.31 10.96
CA GLY A 388 -10.73 -6.49 12.38
C GLY A 388 -11.66 -5.74 13.36
N CYS A 389 -12.89 -5.46 12.95
CA CYS A 389 -13.86 -4.67 13.69
C CYS A 389 -15.14 -5.47 14.01
N ALA A 390 -15.01 -6.75 14.39
CA ALA A 390 -16.14 -7.65 14.60
C ALA A 390 -17.19 -7.07 15.58
N ASP A 391 -16.73 -6.39 16.64
CA ASP A 391 -17.56 -5.80 17.68
C ASP A 391 -18.07 -4.38 17.35
N ALA A 392 -17.71 -3.84 16.17
CA ALA A 392 -18.11 -2.50 15.78
C ALA A 392 -19.62 -2.39 15.60
N ARG A 393 -20.18 -1.27 16.06
CA ARG A 393 -21.59 -0.93 15.79
C ARG A 393 -21.78 -0.67 14.30
N ALA A 394 -22.75 -1.35 13.67
CA ALA A 394 -23.13 -1.10 12.28
C ALA A 394 -24.39 -0.24 12.21
N VAL A 395 -24.37 0.74 11.33
CA VAL A 395 -25.50 1.62 10.99
C VAL A 395 -25.67 1.60 9.49
N ALA A 396 -26.90 1.35 9.00
CA ALA A 396 -27.25 1.47 7.60
C ALA A 396 -28.29 2.56 7.44
N LEU A 397 -28.02 3.51 6.57
CA LEU A 397 -28.95 4.60 6.24
C LEU A 397 -29.73 4.24 4.97
N PRO A 398 -31.04 4.59 4.90
CA PRO A 398 -31.82 4.38 3.70
C PRO A 398 -31.35 5.28 2.55
N SER A 399 -31.66 4.90 1.32
CA SER A 399 -31.45 5.75 0.15
C SER A 399 -32.30 7.03 0.25
N PRO A 400 -31.74 8.21 -0.09
CA PRO A 400 -32.52 9.43 -0.18
C PRO A 400 -33.38 9.49 -1.46
N PHE A 401 -33.11 8.58 -2.39
CA PHE A 401 -33.87 8.51 -3.65
C PHE A 401 -35.08 7.57 -3.48
N PRO A 402 -36.27 8.00 -3.83
CA PRO A 402 -37.48 7.17 -3.77
C PRO A 402 -37.33 5.93 -4.68
N PRO A 403 -37.71 4.73 -4.21
CA PRO A 403 -37.57 3.49 -5.01
C PRO A 403 -38.34 3.55 -6.34
N GLU A 404 -39.41 4.29 -6.40
CA GLU A 404 -40.23 4.50 -7.61
C GLU A 404 -39.52 5.26 -8.73
N ASN A 405 -38.42 5.97 -8.40
CA ASN A 405 -37.57 6.63 -9.39
C ASN A 405 -36.52 5.69 -10.00
N LEU A 406 -36.43 4.44 -9.54
CA LEU A 406 -35.51 3.44 -10.04
C LEU A 406 -36.09 2.70 -11.23
N GLY A 407 -35.62 2.99 -12.45
CA GLY A 407 -35.86 2.16 -13.62
C GLY A 407 -34.84 1.01 -13.70
N LEU A 408 -35.31 -0.23 -13.68
CA LEU A 408 -34.48 -1.41 -13.84
C LEU A 408 -34.69 -2.03 -15.22
N PHE A 409 -33.64 -2.05 -16.05
CA PHE A 409 -33.69 -2.60 -17.39
C PHE A 409 -32.76 -3.80 -17.49
N CYS A 410 -33.24 -4.94 -18.00
CA CYS A 410 -32.47 -6.14 -18.21
C CYS A 410 -32.39 -6.43 -19.70
N LEU A 411 -31.18 -6.53 -20.24
CA LEU A 411 -30.90 -6.80 -21.64
C LEU A 411 -30.22 -8.18 -21.78
N PRO A 412 -30.98 -9.29 -21.75
CA PRO A 412 -30.41 -10.63 -21.67
C PRO A 412 -29.66 -11.05 -22.95
N GLY A 413 -29.88 -10.36 -24.08
CA GLY A 413 -29.20 -10.61 -25.37
C GLY A 413 -27.79 -10.04 -25.46
N ILE A 414 -27.35 -9.21 -24.51
CA ILE A 414 -26.04 -8.56 -24.55
C ILE A 414 -25.08 -9.24 -23.55
N SER A 415 -24.03 -9.85 -24.07
CA SER A 415 -23.00 -10.49 -23.24
C SER A 415 -21.99 -9.47 -22.69
N THR A 416 -21.79 -9.46 -21.37
CA THR A 416 -20.78 -8.62 -20.71
C THR A 416 -19.50 -9.40 -20.37
N ARG A 417 -19.38 -10.67 -20.82
CA ARG A 417 -18.19 -11.51 -20.57
C ARG A 417 -16.96 -10.85 -21.20
N TYR A 418 -15.84 -10.85 -20.47
CA TYR A 418 -14.58 -10.19 -20.87
C TYR A 418 -14.17 -10.50 -22.33
N ARG A 419 -14.21 -11.79 -22.74
CA ARG A 419 -13.83 -12.22 -24.09
C ARG A 419 -14.78 -11.76 -25.20
N GLN A 420 -15.96 -11.29 -24.86
CA GLN A 420 -16.99 -10.84 -25.81
C GLN A 420 -17.28 -9.34 -25.70
N ARG A 421 -16.51 -8.64 -24.85
CA ARG A 421 -16.75 -7.23 -24.52
C ARG A 421 -16.69 -6.32 -25.75
N GLU A 422 -15.67 -6.48 -26.59
CA GLU A 422 -15.51 -5.66 -27.79
C GLU A 422 -16.66 -5.88 -28.79
N ALA A 423 -17.06 -7.13 -29.00
CA ALA A 423 -18.18 -7.47 -29.88
C ALA A 423 -19.53 -6.95 -29.38
N SER A 424 -19.70 -6.75 -28.07
CA SER A 424 -20.94 -6.25 -27.47
C SER A 424 -21.03 -4.71 -27.43
N VAL A 425 -19.96 -3.97 -27.68
CA VAL A 425 -19.94 -2.50 -27.62
C VAL A 425 -21.04 -1.84 -28.47
N PRO A 426 -21.26 -2.21 -29.76
CA PRO A 426 -22.32 -1.58 -30.54
C PRO A 426 -23.71 -1.80 -29.93
N ALA A 427 -24.03 -3.03 -29.52
CA ALA A 427 -25.33 -3.34 -28.92
C ALA A 427 -25.55 -2.63 -27.57
N VAL A 428 -24.50 -2.42 -26.78
CA VAL A 428 -24.57 -1.61 -25.55
C VAL A 428 -24.80 -0.14 -25.89
N ALA A 429 -24.12 0.40 -26.93
CA ALA A 429 -24.30 1.78 -27.37
C ALA A 429 -25.73 2.03 -27.88
N ASP A 430 -26.28 1.12 -28.69
CA ASP A 430 -27.66 1.20 -29.18
C ASP A 430 -28.68 1.15 -28.03
N ALA A 431 -28.44 0.28 -27.05
CA ALA A 431 -29.31 0.19 -25.88
C ALA A 431 -29.28 1.48 -25.02
N LEU A 432 -28.10 2.09 -24.84
CA LEU A 432 -27.95 3.35 -24.14
C LEU A 432 -28.62 4.50 -24.89
N ALA A 433 -28.47 4.55 -26.22
CA ALA A 433 -29.12 5.55 -27.06
C ALA A 433 -30.66 5.43 -27.04
N ALA A 434 -31.18 4.19 -26.90
CA ALA A 434 -32.61 3.98 -26.79
C ALA A 434 -33.21 4.35 -25.41
N LEU A 435 -32.35 4.45 -24.38
CA LEU A 435 -32.75 4.86 -23.02
C LEU A 435 -32.63 6.36 -22.78
N ALA A 436 -31.82 7.05 -23.57
CA ALA A 436 -31.58 8.51 -23.48
C ALA A 436 -32.69 9.29 -24.21
#